data_b615d78fff1c0014c84f15120c8983da
#
_entry.id   b615d78fff1c0014c84f15120c8983da
#
_cell.length_a   1.000
_cell.length_b   1.000
_cell.length_c   1.000
_cell.angle_alpha   90.00
_cell.angle_beta   90.00
_cell.angle_gamma   90.00
#
_symmetry.space_group_name_H-M   'P 1'
#
loop_
_entity.id
_entity.type
_entity.pdbx_description
1 polymer ?
#
loop_
_entity_poly.entity_id
_entity_poly.type
_entity_poly.pdbx_seq_one_letter_code
_entity_poly.pdbx_strand_id
1 'polypeptide(L)'
;MYVGQWDLMDYGNMNDNGYCPAGYSAHERWQMEWLEPIELKDPTTITGIHALSEEGEAYLIRNDDYPSEYYIVENRQPIGFDTKLPGSGVIIFHIDYDESLWTSYDYNMQVNTSYRQHYTIFPANNMTSIYSGSGWAYPYGVNNSLTDTSQPAAKLWHESSDGSLLMSKPLYNISVDSDGLASFDFMEDASAIQSVEHSVIGSQRWYDLQGRLLPGRPLSKGIYIVEGRKVVVK
;
A
#
# COMPACT_ATOMS: atom_id res chain seq x y z
N MET A 1 5.43 5.53 -18.36
CA MET A 1 4.07 5.31 -17.86
C MET A 1 3.56 6.64 -17.33
N TYR A 2 2.34 7.00 -17.63
CA TYR A 2 1.70 8.22 -17.14
C TYR A 2 0.76 7.84 -16.00
N VAL A 3 0.23 8.83 -15.28
CA VAL A 3 -0.80 8.62 -14.24
C VAL A 3 -2.22 8.55 -14.85
N GLY A 4 -2.32 8.89 -16.14
CA GLY A 4 -3.52 8.68 -16.95
C GLY A 4 -4.73 9.46 -16.47
N GLN A 5 -5.89 8.82 -16.50
CA GLN A 5 -7.18 9.40 -16.14
C GLN A 5 -7.35 9.58 -14.60
N TRP A 6 -6.37 9.15 -13.80
CA TRP A 6 -6.40 9.27 -12.35
C TRP A 6 -5.92 10.62 -11.82
N ASP A 7 -5.33 11.44 -12.69
CA ASP A 7 -4.69 12.69 -12.32
C ASP A 7 -5.14 13.84 -13.24
N LEU A 8 -5.47 14.98 -12.63
CA LEU A 8 -5.96 16.16 -13.34
C LEU A 8 -4.92 16.73 -14.31
N MET A 9 -3.64 16.68 -13.95
CA MET A 9 -2.55 17.24 -14.75
C MET A 9 -2.08 16.31 -15.89
N ASP A 10 -2.66 15.09 -15.98
CA ASP A 10 -2.51 14.17 -17.11
C ASP A 10 -3.87 14.05 -17.85
N TYR A 11 -4.28 12.84 -18.25
CA TYR A 11 -5.53 12.63 -19.01
C TYR A 11 -6.81 12.77 -18.15
N GLY A 12 -6.71 12.88 -16.84
CA GLY A 12 -7.85 13.07 -15.96
C GLY A 12 -8.63 14.35 -16.19
N ASN A 13 -8.01 15.36 -16.81
CA ASN A 13 -8.70 16.58 -17.25
C ASN A 13 -9.73 16.32 -18.37
N MET A 14 -9.61 15.21 -19.09
CA MET A 14 -10.50 14.81 -20.19
C MET A 14 -11.57 13.81 -19.78
N ASN A 15 -11.66 13.44 -18.50
CA ASN A 15 -12.71 12.56 -18.02
C ASN A 15 -14.09 13.12 -18.35
N ASP A 16 -14.98 12.24 -18.83
CA ASP A 16 -16.32 12.64 -19.34
C ASP A 16 -16.27 13.75 -20.40
N ASN A 17 -15.32 13.69 -21.33
CA ASN A 17 -15.07 14.72 -22.36
C ASN A 17 -14.76 16.11 -21.76
N GLY A 18 -14.14 16.16 -20.59
CA GLY A 18 -13.78 17.38 -19.87
C GLY A 18 -14.89 17.97 -18.99
N TYR A 19 -16.06 17.32 -18.90
CA TYR A 19 -17.14 17.78 -18.04
C TYR A 19 -16.97 17.39 -16.56
N CYS A 20 -16.22 16.32 -16.29
CA CYS A 20 -15.96 15.85 -14.94
C CYS A 20 -14.50 15.44 -14.80
N PRO A 21 -13.57 16.41 -14.74
CA PRO A 21 -12.16 16.12 -14.56
C PRO A 21 -11.89 15.43 -13.22
N ALA A 22 -10.79 14.68 -13.14
CA ALA A 22 -10.34 14.08 -11.89
C ALA A 22 -10.09 15.14 -10.82
N GLY A 23 -10.38 14.82 -9.56
CA GLY A 23 -9.94 15.63 -8.43
C GLY A 23 -8.41 15.57 -8.29
N TYR A 24 -7.84 16.59 -7.63
CA TYR A 24 -6.43 16.61 -7.30
C TYR A 24 -6.04 15.40 -6.45
N SER A 25 -4.90 14.78 -6.77
CA SER A 25 -4.28 13.73 -5.97
C SER A 25 -3.83 14.24 -4.59
N ALA A 26 -3.56 13.34 -3.66
CA ALA A 26 -3.04 13.72 -2.35
C ALA A 26 -1.66 14.39 -2.46
N HIS A 27 -0.83 13.97 -3.43
CA HIS A 27 0.44 14.64 -3.70
C HIS A 27 0.25 16.10 -4.11
N GLU A 28 -0.65 16.37 -5.04
CA GLU A 28 -0.94 17.74 -5.49
C GLU A 28 -1.53 18.59 -4.36
N ARG A 29 -2.45 18.02 -3.58
CA ARG A 29 -3.03 18.72 -2.40
C ARG A 29 -1.97 19.02 -1.34
N TRP A 30 -1.00 18.11 -1.15
CA TRP A 30 0.12 18.35 -0.25
C TRP A 30 1.02 19.48 -0.75
N GLN A 31 1.34 19.52 -2.04
CA GLN A 31 2.11 20.61 -2.64
C GLN A 31 1.39 21.99 -2.54
N MET A 32 0.06 21.98 -2.50
CA MET A 32 -0.77 23.17 -2.32
C MET A 32 -1.06 23.50 -0.83
N GLU A 33 -0.48 22.74 0.11
CA GLU A 33 -0.73 22.87 1.56
C GLU A 33 -2.20 22.67 1.97
N TRP A 34 -2.97 21.91 1.17
CA TRP A 34 -4.39 21.60 1.45
C TRP A 34 -4.55 20.30 2.23
N LEU A 35 -3.54 19.45 2.24
CA LEU A 35 -3.49 18.17 2.93
C LEU A 35 -2.06 17.89 3.38
N GLU A 36 -1.90 17.36 4.59
CA GLU A 36 -0.62 16.81 5.07
C GLU A 36 -0.78 15.29 5.17
N PRO A 37 -0.06 14.50 4.34
CA PRO A 37 -0.17 13.05 4.41
C PRO A 37 0.46 12.51 5.70
N ILE A 38 -0.13 11.45 6.25
CA ILE A 38 0.33 10.77 7.46
C ILE A 38 1.52 9.87 7.10
N GLU A 39 2.70 10.17 7.62
CA GLU A 39 3.89 9.35 7.35
C GLU A 39 3.87 8.05 8.16
N LEU A 40 3.93 6.92 7.45
CA LEU A 40 3.99 5.58 8.04
C LEU A 40 5.46 5.16 8.25
N LYS A 41 5.81 4.83 9.50
CA LYS A 41 7.17 4.41 9.89
C LYS A 41 7.19 3.04 10.55
N ASP A 42 6.20 2.76 11.36
CA ASP A 42 6.11 1.54 12.16
C ASP A 42 4.98 0.64 11.64
N PRO A 43 5.10 -0.69 11.81
CA PRO A 43 4.05 -1.62 11.44
C PRO A 43 2.71 -1.25 12.07
N THR A 44 1.66 -1.20 11.23
CA THR A 44 0.33 -0.81 11.68
C THR A 44 -0.77 -1.28 10.73
N THR A 45 -1.97 -1.49 11.25
CA THR A 45 -3.19 -1.69 10.47
C THR A 45 -3.97 -0.37 10.40
N ILE A 46 -4.28 0.06 9.20
CA ILE A 46 -5.10 1.25 8.93
C ILE A 46 -6.47 0.78 8.43
N THR A 47 -7.54 1.35 9.01
CA THR A 47 -8.92 0.98 8.66
C THR A 47 -9.80 2.21 8.53
N GLY A 48 -10.84 2.13 7.69
CA GLY A 48 -11.85 3.16 7.59
C GLY A 48 -11.40 4.43 6.87
N ILE A 49 -10.48 4.29 5.89
CA ILE A 49 -9.97 5.43 5.11
C ILE A 49 -11.07 5.92 4.18
N HIS A 50 -11.54 7.14 4.40
CA HIS A 50 -12.52 7.79 3.54
C HIS A 50 -11.94 8.11 2.15
N ALA A 51 -12.83 8.34 1.19
CA ALA A 51 -12.42 8.82 -0.13
C ALA A 51 -11.72 10.18 -0.02
N LEU A 52 -10.65 10.36 -0.79
CA LEU A 52 -9.90 11.62 -0.81
C LEU A 52 -10.77 12.84 -1.14
N SER A 53 -11.85 12.64 -1.94
CA SER A 53 -12.84 13.65 -2.28
C SER A 53 -13.82 14.01 -1.14
N GLU A 54 -13.82 13.22 -0.05
CA GLU A 54 -14.62 13.43 1.17
C GLU A 54 -13.74 13.76 2.39
N GLU A 55 -12.66 14.52 2.18
CA GLU A 55 -11.67 14.85 3.21
C GLU A 55 -10.95 13.61 3.77
N GLY A 56 -10.81 12.57 2.94
CA GLY A 56 -10.08 11.37 3.29
C GLY A 56 -8.60 11.63 3.52
N GLU A 57 -8.02 10.82 4.40
CA GLU A 57 -6.59 10.84 4.71
C GLU A 57 -5.77 10.24 3.57
N ALA A 58 -4.52 10.65 3.48
CA ALA A 58 -3.52 10.02 2.63
C ALA A 58 -2.30 9.61 3.46
N TYR A 59 -1.61 8.57 3.01
CA TYR A 59 -0.48 8.01 3.74
C TYR A 59 0.79 8.11 2.90
N LEU A 60 1.90 8.43 3.58
CA LEU A 60 3.22 8.64 3.00
C LEU A 60 4.17 7.53 3.45
N ILE A 61 4.85 6.90 2.50
CA ILE A 61 5.88 5.88 2.75
C ILE A 61 7.16 6.34 2.07
N ARG A 62 8.17 6.73 2.84
CA ARG A 62 9.44 7.26 2.30
C ARG A 62 10.48 6.17 2.07
N ASN A 63 11.30 6.39 1.05
CA ASN A 63 12.61 5.78 0.98
C ASN A 63 13.49 6.41 2.09
N ASP A 64 13.97 5.61 3.05
CA ASP A 64 14.69 6.11 4.21
C ASP A 64 16.04 6.73 3.83
N ASP A 65 16.69 6.20 2.79
CA ASP A 65 18.00 6.65 2.33
C ASP A 65 17.91 7.81 1.31
N TYR A 66 16.73 7.97 0.68
CA TYR A 66 16.46 9.04 -0.27
C TYR A 66 15.06 9.63 -0.06
N PRO A 67 14.85 10.50 0.94
CA PRO A 67 13.51 10.95 1.37
C PRO A 67 12.70 11.72 0.33
N SER A 68 13.33 12.18 -0.76
CA SER A 68 12.62 12.79 -1.90
C SER A 68 11.91 11.75 -2.79
N GLU A 69 12.22 10.46 -2.62
CA GLU A 69 11.49 9.37 -3.24
C GLU A 69 10.55 8.72 -2.23
N TYR A 70 9.28 8.61 -2.59
CA TYR A 70 8.24 8.13 -1.69
C TYR A 70 7.03 7.59 -2.42
N TYR A 71 6.20 6.84 -1.71
CA TYR A 71 4.87 6.46 -2.14
C TYR A 71 3.82 7.28 -1.42
N ILE A 72 2.73 7.59 -2.11
CA ILE A 72 1.50 8.12 -1.51
C ILE A 72 0.37 7.14 -1.77
N VAL A 73 -0.33 6.80 -0.69
CA VAL A 73 -1.47 5.87 -0.68
C VAL A 73 -2.72 6.69 -0.40
N GLU A 74 -3.71 6.62 -1.29
CA GLU A 74 -4.97 7.35 -1.18
C GLU A 74 -6.15 6.49 -1.61
N ASN A 75 -7.32 6.70 -1.01
CA ASN A 75 -8.56 6.06 -1.42
C ASN A 75 -9.32 6.95 -2.40
N ARG A 76 -9.62 6.43 -3.59
CA ARG A 76 -10.38 7.11 -4.64
C ARG A 76 -11.70 6.39 -4.89
N GLN A 77 -12.81 7.08 -4.68
CA GLN A 77 -14.15 6.55 -4.90
C GLN A 77 -14.91 7.47 -5.87
N PRO A 78 -15.95 6.97 -6.58
CA PRO A 78 -16.67 7.73 -7.60
C PRO A 78 -17.60 8.80 -6.97
N ILE A 79 -17.01 9.76 -6.26
CA ILE A 79 -17.69 10.81 -5.51
C ILE A 79 -17.14 12.18 -5.98
N GLY A 80 -18.00 13.18 -6.10
CA GLY A 80 -17.62 14.52 -6.53
C GLY A 80 -16.95 14.54 -7.90
N PHE A 81 -15.79 15.14 -8.02
CA PHE A 81 -15.01 15.16 -9.25
C PHE A 81 -14.49 13.77 -9.66
N ASP A 82 -14.36 12.84 -8.72
CA ASP A 82 -13.89 11.48 -8.99
C ASP A 82 -14.97 10.55 -9.56
N THR A 83 -16.20 11.02 -9.74
CA THR A 83 -17.33 10.24 -10.29
C THR A 83 -17.02 9.60 -11.66
N LYS A 84 -16.10 10.15 -12.42
CA LYS A 84 -15.72 9.69 -13.77
C LYS A 84 -14.31 9.15 -13.85
N LEU A 85 -13.71 8.80 -12.73
CA LEU A 85 -12.48 8.03 -12.72
C LEU A 85 -12.68 6.67 -13.41
N PRO A 86 -11.64 6.09 -14.00
CA PRO A 86 -11.76 4.81 -14.72
C PRO A 86 -12.04 3.61 -13.82
N GLY A 87 -11.90 3.76 -12.51
CA GLY A 87 -12.13 2.75 -11.47
C GLY A 87 -12.24 3.37 -10.10
N SER A 88 -12.27 2.54 -9.06
CA SER A 88 -12.30 2.97 -7.65
C SER A 88 -11.46 2.04 -6.78
N GLY A 89 -10.97 2.55 -5.65
CA GLY A 89 -10.15 1.83 -4.70
C GLY A 89 -8.92 2.61 -4.25
N VAL A 90 -7.96 1.90 -3.69
CA VAL A 90 -6.71 2.48 -3.24
C VAL A 90 -5.76 2.67 -4.41
N ILE A 91 -5.31 3.90 -4.62
CA ILE A 91 -4.25 4.24 -5.57
C ILE A 91 -2.95 4.43 -4.81
N ILE A 92 -1.87 3.88 -5.34
CA ILE A 92 -0.52 4.02 -4.79
C ILE A 92 0.34 4.72 -5.84
N PHE A 93 0.65 5.99 -5.56
CA PHE A 93 1.57 6.77 -6.38
C PHE A 93 3.01 6.50 -5.98
N HIS A 94 3.91 6.49 -6.95
CA HIS A 94 5.35 6.51 -6.77
C HIS A 94 5.87 7.86 -7.25
N ILE A 95 6.43 8.62 -6.33
CA ILE A 95 6.96 9.94 -6.58
C ILE A 95 8.48 9.94 -6.32
N ASP A 96 9.24 10.43 -7.28
CA ASP A 96 10.65 10.77 -7.16
C ASP A 96 10.75 12.29 -7.34
N TYR A 97 10.55 13.02 -6.24
CA TYR A 97 10.37 14.47 -6.26
C TYR A 97 11.68 15.20 -6.55
N ASP A 98 11.66 16.02 -7.59
CA ASP A 98 12.73 16.95 -7.96
C ASP A 98 12.09 18.29 -8.28
N GLU A 99 12.27 19.28 -7.40
CA GLU A 99 11.69 20.61 -7.53
C GLU A 99 11.99 21.26 -8.90
N SER A 100 13.19 21.03 -9.43
CA SER A 100 13.59 21.58 -10.73
C SER A 100 12.74 21.06 -11.88
N LEU A 101 12.23 19.83 -11.79
CA LEU A 101 11.35 19.23 -12.79
C LEU A 101 9.91 19.72 -12.61
N TRP A 102 9.42 19.85 -11.39
CA TRP A 102 8.05 20.32 -11.11
C TRP A 102 7.85 21.79 -11.45
N THR A 103 8.91 22.61 -11.36
CA THR A 103 8.86 24.05 -11.65
C THR A 103 9.38 24.42 -13.04
N SER A 104 9.80 23.43 -13.84
CA SER A 104 10.38 23.67 -15.18
C SER A 104 9.32 24.08 -16.19
N TYR A 105 9.65 25.10 -17.00
CA TYR A 105 8.90 25.48 -18.20
C TYR A 105 9.42 24.78 -19.48
N ASP A 106 10.55 24.06 -19.40
CA ASP A 106 11.09 23.29 -20.52
C ASP A 106 10.35 21.95 -20.60
N TYR A 107 9.65 21.71 -21.71
CA TYR A 107 8.92 20.47 -21.96
C TYR A 107 9.77 19.20 -21.78
N ASN A 108 11.05 19.23 -22.16
CA ASN A 108 11.94 18.08 -22.04
C ASN A 108 12.46 17.85 -20.59
N MET A 109 12.19 18.79 -19.70
CA MET A 109 12.61 18.75 -18.30
C MET A 109 11.43 18.64 -17.32
N GLN A 110 10.23 18.37 -17.83
CA GLN A 110 9.06 18.18 -16.97
C GLN A 110 9.02 16.78 -16.34
N VAL A 111 8.21 16.63 -15.31
CA VAL A 111 8.12 15.49 -14.39
C VAL A 111 8.18 14.12 -15.08
N ASN A 112 7.41 13.91 -16.16
CA ASN A 112 7.34 12.61 -16.85
C ASN A 112 7.87 12.63 -18.28
N THR A 113 8.51 13.72 -18.72
CA THR A 113 9.14 13.83 -20.03
C THR A 113 10.67 13.81 -19.96
N SER A 114 11.26 13.78 -18.75
CA SER A 114 12.68 13.62 -18.51
C SER A 114 13.16 12.19 -18.83
N TYR A 115 14.43 11.88 -18.59
CA TYR A 115 15.04 10.57 -18.86
C TYR A 115 14.36 9.39 -18.12
N ARG A 116 13.60 9.66 -17.04
CA ARG A 116 12.74 8.70 -16.32
C ARG A 116 11.45 9.38 -15.89
N GLN A 117 10.47 8.58 -15.48
CA GLN A 117 9.21 9.08 -14.98
C GLN A 117 9.30 9.26 -13.47
N HIS A 118 9.02 10.47 -13.01
CA HIS A 118 9.13 10.86 -11.61
C HIS A 118 7.79 10.83 -10.85
N TYR A 119 6.68 10.66 -11.59
CA TYR A 119 5.34 10.60 -11.02
C TYR A 119 4.53 9.50 -11.71
N THR A 120 4.34 8.38 -11.04
CA THR A 120 3.70 7.18 -11.60
C THR A 120 2.76 6.54 -10.60
N ILE A 121 1.98 5.54 -11.05
CA ILE A 121 1.12 4.70 -10.22
C ILE A 121 1.67 3.27 -10.27
N PHE A 122 1.58 2.53 -9.14
CA PHE A 122 1.68 1.08 -9.14
C PHE A 122 0.34 0.46 -9.52
N PRO A 123 0.16 -0.01 -10.78
CA PRO A 123 -1.14 -0.49 -11.23
C PRO A 123 -1.45 -1.88 -10.67
N ALA A 124 -2.57 -2.03 -9.94
CA ALA A 124 -2.94 -3.31 -9.34
C ALA A 124 -3.08 -4.46 -10.35
N ASN A 125 -3.46 -4.16 -11.60
CA ASN A 125 -3.50 -5.14 -12.69
C ASN A 125 -2.13 -5.40 -13.37
N ASN A 126 -1.05 -4.80 -12.88
CA ASN A 126 0.30 -4.86 -13.44
C ASN A 126 0.38 -4.44 -14.94
N MET A 127 -0.54 -3.62 -15.41
CA MET A 127 -0.59 -3.10 -16.78
C MET A 127 -0.31 -1.61 -16.82
N THR A 128 0.63 -1.19 -17.65
CA THR A 128 1.09 0.20 -17.75
C THR A 128 0.46 0.99 -18.88
N SER A 129 -0.45 0.40 -19.65
CA SER A 129 -1.19 1.09 -20.70
C SER A 129 -2.25 2.02 -20.11
N ILE A 130 -2.35 3.25 -20.58
CA ILE A 130 -3.40 4.20 -20.19
C ILE A 130 -4.81 3.64 -20.41
N TYR A 131 -4.98 2.70 -21.37
CA TYR A 131 -6.25 2.03 -21.64
C TYR A 131 -6.61 0.97 -20.61
N SER A 132 -5.69 0.62 -19.70
CA SER A 132 -5.91 -0.35 -18.61
C SER A 132 -6.20 0.30 -17.26
N GLY A 133 -6.39 1.61 -17.23
CA GLY A 133 -6.52 2.43 -16.02
C GLY A 133 -7.63 1.98 -15.06
N SER A 134 -8.69 1.33 -15.54
CA SER A 134 -9.76 0.79 -14.69
C SER A 134 -9.32 -0.29 -13.71
N GLY A 135 -8.16 -0.92 -13.93
CA GLY A 135 -7.61 -1.94 -13.05
C GLY A 135 -6.38 -1.46 -12.26
N TRP A 136 -6.14 -0.14 -12.15
CA TRP A 136 -4.97 0.37 -11.45
C TRP A 136 -5.17 0.51 -9.95
N ALA A 137 -6.42 0.67 -9.49
CA ALA A 137 -6.74 0.72 -8.07
C ALA A 137 -6.71 -0.67 -7.44
N TYR A 138 -6.25 -0.73 -6.19
CA TYR A 138 -6.30 -1.91 -5.32
C TYR A 138 -7.62 -1.94 -4.54
N PRO A 139 -8.15 -3.16 -4.25
CA PRO A 139 -7.73 -4.46 -4.78
C PRO A 139 -8.17 -4.66 -6.24
N TYR A 140 -7.41 -5.44 -7.02
CA TYR A 140 -7.81 -5.85 -8.37
C TYR A 140 -7.70 -7.38 -8.53
N GLY A 141 -8.83 -8.04 -8.72
CA GLY A 141 -8.88 -9.51 -8.74
C GLY A 141 -8.38 -10.08 -7.40
N VAL A 142 -7.31 -10.86 -7.47
CA VAL A 142 -6.65 -11.43 -6.29
C VAL A 142 -5.50 -10.55 -5.76
N ASN A 143 -5.15 -9.48 -6.48
CA ASN A 143 -4.05 -8.61 -6.10
C ASN A 143 -4.54 -7.53 -5.13
N ASN A 144 -4.16 -7.68 -3.88
CA ASN A 144 -4.51 -6.80 -2.77
C ASN A 144 -3.27 -6.38 -1.95
N SER A 145 -2.09 -6.39 -2.58
CA SER A 145 -0.85 -6.07 -1.87
C SER A 145 0.17 -5.41 -2.80
N LEU A 146 1.04 -4.56 -2.24
CA LEU A 146 2.23 -4.03 -2.88
C LEU A 146 3.43 -4.37 -2.00
N THR A 147 4.25 -5.31 -2.46
CA THR A 147 5.42 -5.82 -1.74
C THR A 147 6.64 -5.87 -2.65
N ASP A 148 7.80 -6.21 -2.12
CA ASP A 148 9.02 -6.38 -2.91
C ASP A 148 8.94 -7.54 -3.92
N THR A 149 7.99 -8.46 -3.73
CA THR A 149 7.82 -9.66 -4.57
C THR A 149 6.47 -9.73 -5.30
N SER A 150 5.57 -8.77 -5.05
CA SER A 150 4.28 -8.68 -5.76
C SER A 150 4.46 -8.25 -7.22
N GLN A 151 3.37 -8.27 -7.99
CA GLN A 151 3.32 -7.75 -9.36
C GLN A 151 2.18 -6.73 -9.48
N PRO A 152 2.53 -5.41 -9.52
CA PRO A 152 3.89 -4.84 -9.56
C PRO A 152 4.64 -5.01 -8.23
N ALA A 153 5.98 -4.99 -8.29
CA ALA A 153 6.82 -4.94 -7.09
C ALA A 153 7.01 -3.50 -6.60
N ALA A 154 7.23 -3.33 -5.30
CA ALA A 154 7.48 -2.04 -4.63
C ALA A 154 8.88 -1.50 -4.96
N LYS A 155 9.08 -1.04 -6.19
CA LYS A 155 10.38 -0.61 -6.74
C LYS A 155 10.69 0.83 -6.42
N LEU A 156 11.99 1.09 -6.25
CA LEU A 156 12.61 2.41 -6.11
C LEU A 156 13.43 2.76 -7.36
N TRP A 157 13.73 4.04 -7.53
CA TRP A 157 14.70 4.57 -8.48
C TRP A 157 16.07 4.78 -7.83
N HIS A 158 16.10 5.08 -6.54
CA HIS A 158 17.30 5.30 -5.76
C HIS A 158 17.57 4.10 -4.86
N GLU A 159 18.80 3.60 -4.92
CA GLU A 159 19.23 2.47 -4.09
C GLU A 159 19.16 2.83 -2.61
N SER A 160 18.68 1.88 -1.82
CA SER A 160 18.82 1.90 -0.37
C SER A 160 20.26 1.62 0.04
N SER A 161 20.61 1.84 1.29
CA SER A 161 21.98 1.63 1.83
C SER A 161 22.48 0.20 1.71
N ASP A 162 21.59 -0.77 1.55
CA ASP A 162 21.91 -2.19 1.27
C ASP A 162 22.12 -2.50 -0.23
N GLY A 163 22.02 -1.50 -1.11
CA GLY A 163 22.09 -1.64 -2.56
C GLY A 163 20.82 -2.16 -3.22
N SER A 164 19.71 -2.24 -2.50
CA SER A 164 18.42 -2.67 -3.02
C SER A 164 17.69 -1.51 -3.72
N LEU A 165 16.94 -1.83 -4.79
CA LEU A 165 15.98 -0.95 -5.45
C LEU A 165 14.54 -1.33 -5.08
N LEU A 166 14.32 -1.75 -3.83
CA LEU A 166 13.02 -2.15 -3.29
C LEU A 166 12.72 -1.34 -2.02
N MET A 167 11.45 -0.98 -1.83
CA MET A 167 11.02 -0.14 -0.71
C MET A 167 11.14 -0.86 0.64
N SER A 168 11.00 -2.18 0.66
CA SER A 168 11.03 -3.02 1.87
C SER A 168 10.05 -2.60 2.98
N LYS A 169 8.99 -1.91 2.58
CA LYS A 169 7.88 -1.45 3.42
C LYS A 169 6.56 -1.88 2.77
N PRO A 170 6.22 -3.17 2.87
CA PRO A 170 5.08 -3.76 2.16
C PRO A 170 3.74 -3.25 2.68
N LEU A 171 2.77 -3.20 1.74
CA LEU A 171 1.36 -3.05 2.01
C LEU A 171 0.66 -4.38 1.75
N TYR A 172 -0.13 -4.86 2.72
CA TYR A 172 -0.88 -6.10 2.64
C TYR A 172 -2.38 -5.85 2.84
N ASN A 173 -3.19 -6.84 2.48
CA ASN A 173 -4.62 -6.88 2.78
C ASN A 173 -5.37 -5.62 2.40
N ILE A 174 -4.95 -4.96 1.31
CA ILE A 174 -5.63 -3.77 0.79
C ILE A 174 -7.05 -4.17 0.41
N SER A 175 -8.02 -3.49 0.98
CA SER A 175 -9.45 -3.77 0.79
C SER A 175 -10.27 -2.49 0.76
N VAL A 176 -11.45 -2.57 0.16
CA VAL A 176 -12.47 -1.53 0.19
C VAL A 176 -13.79 -2.19 0.54
N ASP A 177 -14.48 -1.68 1.53
CA ASP A 177 -15.77 -2.21 1.96
C ASP A 177 -16.95 -1.69 1.12
N SER A 178 -18.16 -2.10 1.47
CA SER A 178 -19.40 -1.69 0.75
C SER A 178 -19.71 -0.20 0.86
N ASP A 179 -19.18 0.49 1.86
CA ASP A 179 -19.37 1.91 2.09
C ASP A 179 -18.27 2.75 1.42
N GLY A 180 -17.33 2.09 0.72
CA GLY A 180 -16.21 2.71 0.02
C GLY A 180 -15.04 3.07 0.95
N LEU A 181 -15.05 2.58 2.18
CA LEU A 181 -13.95 2.79 3.11
C LEU A 181 -12.82 1.81 2.83
N ALA A 182 -11.61 2.33 2.69
CA ALA A 182 -10.44 1.51 2.44
C ALA A 182 -9.73 1.10 3.74
N SER A 183 -8.98 -0.01 3.66
CA SER A 183 -8.15 -0.51 4.75
C SER A 183 -6.93 -1.22 4.19
N PHE A 184 -5.82 -1.22 4.93
CA PHE A 184 -4.62 -2.00 4.61
C PHE A 184 -3.76 -2.24 5.85
N ASP A 185 -2.87 -3.22 5.75
CA ASP A 185 -1.82 -3.48 6.72
C ASP A 185 -0.48 -2.96 6.18
N PHE A 186 0.25 -2.19 6.97
CA PHE A 186 1.57 -1.67 6.65
C PHE A 186 2.64 -2.44 7.41
N MET A 187 3.60 -3.04 6.69
CA MET A 187 4.75 -3.82 7.16
C MET A 187 4.41 -5.12 7.91
N GLU A 188 3.20 -5.29 8.42
CA GLU A 188 2.74 -6.53 9.05
C GLU A 188 1.55 -7.09 8.28
N ASP A 189 1.57 -8.40 8.02
CA ASP A 189 0.41 -9.10 7.48
C ASP A 189 -0.45 -9.62 8.64
N ALA A 190 -1.42 -8.81 9.08
CA ALA A 190 -2.31 -9.17 10.20
C ALA A 190 -3.14 -10.43 9.89
N SER A 191 -3.37 -10.77 8.62
CA SER A 191 -4.06 -12.02 8.26
C SER A 191 -3.22 -13.26 8.56
N ALA A 192 -1.89 -13.16 8.49
CA ALA A 192 -0.99 -14.25 8.81
C ALA A 192 -1.00 -14.61 10.30
N ILE A 193 -1.25 -13.64 11.19
CA ILE A 193 -1.34 -13.85 12.63
C ILE A 193 -2.63 -14.59 12.99
N GLN A 194 -3.75 -14.28 12.36
CA GLN A 194 -5.04 -14.96 12.58
C GLN A 194 -5.02 -16.44 12.17
N SER A 195 -4.23 -16.80 11.15
CA SER A 195 -4.11 -18.19 10.73
C SER A 195 -3.38 -19.07 11.75
N VAL A 196 -2.57 -18.50 12.66
CA VAL A 196 -1.89 -19.22 13.75
C VAL A 196 -2.82 -19.41 14.96
N GLU A 197 -3.71 -18.43 15.24
CA GLU A 197 -4.65 -18.54 16.35
C GLU A 197 -5.82 -19.50 16.07
N HIS A 198 -6.24 -19.67 14.80
CA HIS A 198 -7.38 -20.54 14.44
C HIS A 198 -7.04 -22.04 14.38
N SER A 199 -5.79 -22.43 14.49
CA SER A 199 -5.41 -23.85 14.46
C SER A 199 -5.40 -24.54 15.83
N VAL A 200 -5.83 -23.88 16.90
CA VAL A 200 -5.81 -24.42 18.27
C VAL A 200 -7.22 -24.46 18.91
N ILE A 201 -8.17 -25.10 18.26
CA ILE A 201 -9.34 -25.61 18.96
C ILE A 201 -9.29 -27.14 18.89
N GLY A 202 -8.79 -27.75 19.98
CA GLY A 202 -9.13 -29.16 20.21
C GLY A 202 -8.06 -30.14 20.67
N SER A 203 -6.86 -29.76 21.07
CA SER A 203 -6.04 -30.65 21.96
C SER A 203 -4.85 -29.87 22.51
N GLN A 204 -4.74 -29.76 23.81
CA GLN A 204 -3.57 -29.23 24.48
C GLN A 204 -2.32 -29.97 23.98
N ARG A 205 -1.43 -29.27 23.25
CA ARG A 205 -0.18 -29.85 22.78
C ARG A 205 0.87 -29.69 23.85
N TRP A 206 1.46 -30.80 24.24
CA TRP A 206 2.50 -30.87 25.24
C TRP A 206 3.85 -31.04 24.60
N TYR A 207 4.84 -30.28 25.04
CA TYR A 207 6.22 -30.35 24.55
C TYR A 207 7.17 -30.56 25.75
N ASP A 208 8.25 -31.28 25.50
CA ASP A 208 9.36 -31.33 26.46
C ASP A 208 10.21 -30.03 26.35
N LEU A 209 11.21 -29.89 27.20
CA LEU A 209 12.11 -28.72 27.21
C LEU A 209 13.02 -28.65 25.98
N GLN A 210 13.11 -29.72 25.21
CA GLN A 210 13.83 -29.78 23.91
C GLN A 210 12.90 -29.42 22.73
N GLY A 211 11.65 -29.07 22.98
CA GLY A 211 10.69 -28.69 21.94
C GLY A 211 10.05 -29.88 21.18
N ARG A 212 10.21 -31.11 21.65
CA ARG A 212 9.61 -32.30 21.01
C ARG A 212 8.14 -32.40 21.44
N LEU A 213 7.25 -32.60 20.49
CA LEU A 213 5.82 -32.84 20.74
C LEU A 213 5.62 -34.18 21.47
N LEU A 214 4.84 -34.16 22.53
CA LEU A 214 4.45 -35.35 23.26
C LEU A 214 3.07 -35.81 22.79
N PRO A 215 2.77 -37.14 22.85
CA PRO A 215 1.50 -37.69 22.38
C PRO A 215 0.29 -37.28 23.23
N GLY A 216 0.52 -36.58 24.35
CA GLY A 216 -0.51 -36.11 25.26
C GLY A 216 0.11 -35.55 26.54
N ARG A 217 -0.73 -35.34 27.58
CA ARG A 217 -0.26 -34.89 28.90
C ARG A 217 0.73 -35.92 29.47
N PRO A 218 1.96 -35.50 29.81
CA PRO A 218 2.94 -36.43 30.40
C PRO A 218 2.53 -36.88 31.80
N LEU A 219 2.77 -38.14 32.04
CA LEU A 219 2.52 -38.77 33.38
C LEU A 219 3.72 -38.68 34.32
N SER A 220 4.90 -38.42 33.78
CA SER A 220 6.12 -38.27 34.55
C SER A 220 6.25 -36.86 35.11
N LYS A 221 6.76 -36.78 36.36
CA LYS A 221 7.06 -35.49 37.00
C LYS A 221 8.11 -34.76 36.20
N GLY A 222 7.87 -33.48 35.93
CA GLY A 222 8.81 -32.68 35.14
C GLY A 222 8.27 -31.32 34.75
N ILE A 223 9.06 -30.56 34.01
CA ILE A 223 8.68 -29.28 33.43
C ILE A 223 8.40 -29.50 31.95
N TYR A 224 7.26 -29.01 31.48
CA TYR A 224 6.78 -29.16 30.14
C TYR A 224 6.30 -27.80 29.57
N ILE A 225 6.12 -27.71 28.31
CA ILE A 225 5.57 -26.51 27.66
C ILE A 225 4.19 -26.85 27.08
N VAL A 226 3.19 -26.06 27.44
CA VAL A 226 1.82 -26.14 26.93
C VAL A 226 1.37 -24.76 26.56
N GLU A 227 0.93 -24.59 25.31
CA GLU A 227 0.46 -23.29 24.82
C GLU A 227 1.47 -22.16 25.12
N GLY A 228 2.76 -22.40 24.85
CA GLY A 228 3.84 -21.46 25.09
C GLY A 228 4.18 -21.18 26.57
N ARG A 229 3.51 -21.83 27.53
CA ARG A 229 3.72 -21.65 29.00
C ARG A 229 4.41 -22.85 29.61
N LYS A 230 5.30 -22.61 30.58
CA LYS A 230 5.91 -23.66 31.39
C LYS A 230 4.91 -24.20 32.43
N VAL A 231 4.71 -25.51 32.43
CA VAL A 231 3.83 -26.21 33.34
C VAL A 231 4.63 -27.29 34.10
N VAL A 232 4.47 -27.35 35.41
CA VAL A 232 5.08 -28.38 36.25
C VAL A 232 4.08 -29.51 36.49
N VAL A 233 4.42 -30.72 36.04
CA VAL A 233 3.68 -31.94 36.38
C VAL A 233 4.32 -32.53 37.62
N LYS A 234 3.54 -32.62 38.69
CA LYS A 234 3.95 -33.14 40.04
C LYS A 234 3.74 -34.64 40.16
#